data_47e5a38aac20b467ee0c307f68438a99
#
_entry.id   47e5a38aac20b467ee0c307f68438a99
#
_cell.length_a   1.000
_cell.length_b   1.000
_cell.length_c   1.000
_cell.angle_alpha   90.00
_cell.angle_beta   90.00
_cell.angle_gamma   90.00
#
_symmetry.space_group_name_H-M   'P 1'
#
loop_
_entity.id
_entity.type
_entity.pdbx_description
1 polymer ?
#
loop_
_entity_poly.entity_id
_entity_poly.type
_entity_poly.pdbx_seq_one_letter_code
_entity_poly.pdbx_strand_id
1 'polypeptide(L)'
;EKEKVVKRSGAKVHDLICVSGDLGAAYAGLLVLQREKAAWLANPKMQPELQEYEYVVGRQLKPEAGKRTIDFLEQNGIVPTSMIDISDGLASEMLHICKQSDVGCEIYIDRLPIDYRTSKVYEEFKILADTGALNGGEDYELLFTISQEDYDKVKDNENIHIIGHIKDKSMGCNLVTPQNTTIALKAHGWKKKKKN
;
A
#
# COMPACT_ATOMS: atom_id res chain seq x y z
N GLU A 1 24.43 -9.13 0.07
CA GLU A 1 24.86 -10.37 0.75
C GLU A 1 23.68 -11.33 0.79
N LYS A 2 23.85 -12.61 0.38
CA LYS A 2 22.75 -13.59 0.28
C LYS A 2 22.05 -13.87 1.62
N GLU A 3 22.71 -13.62 2.73
CA GLU A 3 22.19 -13.86 4.09
C GLU A 3 21.23 -12.77 4.60
N LYS A 4 21.20 -11.60 3.95
CA LYS A 4 20.33 -10.47 4.32
C LYS A 4 19.05 -10.33 3.47
N VAL A 5 18.76 -11.30 2.62
CA VAL A 5 17.59 -11.23 1.74
C VAL A 5 16.31 -11.52 2.53
N VAL A 6 15.47 -10.51 2.69
CA VAL A 6 14.10 -10.68 3.19
C VAL A 6 13.21 -11.16 2.04
N LYS A 7 12.43 -12.21 2.27
CA LYS A 7 11.54 -12.82 1.27
C LYS A 7 10.11 -12.39 1.48
N ARG A 8 9.25 -12.67 0.51
CA ARG A 8 7.78 -12.57 0.66
C ARG A 8 7.20 -13.60 1.63
N SER A 9 7.95 -14.68 1.92
CA SER A 9 7.59 -15.74 2.86
C SER A 9 8.36 -15.56 4.17
N GLY A 10 7.74 -15.95 5.28
CA GLY A 10 8.38 -15.94 6.60
C GLY A 10 7.60 -15.14 7.66
N ALA A 11 6.48 -14.51 7.27
CA ALA A 11 5.57 -13.91 8.25
C ALA A 11 5.06 -14.97 9.24
N LYS A 12 4.98 -14.59 10.51
CA LYS A 12 4.56 -15.47 11.62
C LYS A 12 3.31 -14.92 12.28
N VAL A 13 2.50 -15.82 12.84
CA VAL A 13 1.33 -15.42 13.65
C VAL A 13 1.77 -14.43 14.72
N HIS A 14 1.01 -13.35 14.90
CA HIS A 14 1.25 -12.20 15.76
C HIS A 14 2.28 -11.18 15.25
N ASP A 15 2.96 -11.40 14.14
CA ASP A 15 3.77 -10.34 13.53
C ASP A 15 2.91 -9.11 13.23
N LEU A 16 3.51 -7.93 13.38
CA LEU A 16 2.91 -6.67 12.99
C LEU A 16 3.04 -6.48 11.48
N ILE A 17 1.99 -5.99 10.84
CA ILE A 17 1.98 -5.62 9.43
C ILE A 17 2.28 -4.13 9.33
N CYS A 18 3.35 -3.79 8.62
CA CYS A 18 3.82 -2.43 8.45
C CYS A 18 3.86 -2.05 6.96
N VAL A 19 3.61 -0.77 6.70
CA VAL A 19 3.83 -0.16 5.38
C VAL A 19 4.70 1.08 5.53
N SER A 20 5.54 1.36 4.52
CA SER A 20 6.24 2.63 4.43
C SER A 20 5.39 3.70 3.75
N GLY A 21 5.68 4.98 4.01
CA GLY A 21 5.06 6.11 3.33
C GLY A 21 3.53 6.13 3.40
N ASP A 22 2.91 6.58 2.32
CA ASP A 22 1.45 6.62 2.17
C ASP A 22 0.98 5.88 0.92
N LEU A 23 -0.30 5.52 0.89
CA LEU A 23 -0.88 4.62 -0.11
C LEU A 23 -1.92 5.30 -0.99
N GLY A 24 -2.03 4.82 -2.22
CA GLY A 24 -3.06 5.23 -3.18
C GLY A 24 -2.73 6.51 -3.95
N ALA A 25 -1.65 7.21 -3.61
CA ALA A 25 -1.29 8.47 -4.24
C ALA A 25 -0.92 8.31 -5.72
N ALA A 26 -0.23 7.24 -6.09
CA ALA A 26 0.13 6.98 -7.48
C ALA A 26 -1.10 6.76 -8.35
N TYR A 27 -2.06 5.94 -7.92
CA TYR A 27 -3.30 5.73 -8.65
C TYR A 27 -4.15 7.01 -8.76
N ALA A 28 -4.22 7.83 -7.69
CA ALA A 28 -4.87 9.14 -7.74
C ALA A 28 -4.21 10.04 -8.81
N GLY A 29 -2.88 10.05 -8.87
CA GLY A 29 -2.12 10.77 -9.91
C GLY A 29 -2.42 10.28 -11.32
N LEU A 30 -2.55 8.95 -11.51
CA LEU A 30 -2.95 8.38 -12.80
C LEU A 30 -4.35 8.84 -13.22
N LEU A 31 -5.31 8.90 -12.31
CA LEU A 31 -6.66 9.39 -12.60
C LEU A 31 -6.65 10.85 -13.08
N VAL A 32 -5.89 11.71 -12.40
CA VAL A 32 -5.70 13.11 -12.80
C VAL A 32 -5.09 13.20 -14.18
N LEU A 33 -3.98 12.49 -14.43
CA LEU A 33 -3.30 12.50 -15.72
C LEU A 33 -4.19 12.00 -16.86
N GLN A 34 -5.02 11.00 -16.62
CA GLN A 34 -5.98 10.49 -17.60
C GLN A 34 -7.08 11.52 -17.90
N ARG A 35 -7.62 12.20 -16.88
CA ARG A 35 -8.61 13.28 -17.04
C ARG A 35 -8.04 14.43 -17.88
N GLU A 36 -6.87 14.92 -17.51
CA GLU A 36 -6.22 16.04 -18.21
C GLU A 36 -5.84 15.67 -19.64
N LYS A 37 -5.37 14.45 -19.88
CA LYS A 37 -5.12 13.94 -21.23
C LYS A 37 -6.39 13.90 -22.06
N ALA A 38 -7.50 13.46 -21.51
CA ALA A 38 -8.78 13.42 -22.23
C ALA A 38 -9.27 14.83 -22.56
N ALA A 39 -9.16 15.79 -21.63
CA ALA A 39 -9.51 17.19 -21.86
C ALA A 39 -8.63 17.82 -22.96
N TRP A 40 -7.33 17.61 -22.92
CA TRP A 40 -6.41 18.09 -23.94
C TRP A 40 -6.67 17.50 -25.32
N LEU A 41 -6.98 16.21 -25.43
CA LEU A 41 -7.34 15.57 -26.70
C LEU A 41 -8.63 16.14 -27.30
N ALA A 42 -9.59 16.51 -26.46
CA ALA A 42 -10.85 17.13 -26.87
C ALA A 42 -10.63 18.61 -27.31
N ASN A 43 -9.72 19.33 -26.67
CA ASN A 43 -9.39 20.71 -26.98
C ASN A 43 -7.88 20.98 -26.79
N PRO A 44 -7.04 20.80 -27.82
CA PRO A 44 -5.58 20.96 -27.71
C PRO A 44 -5.10 22.39 -27.35
N LYS A 45 -5.99 23.37 -27.35
CA LYS A 45 -5.68 24.74 -26.90
C LYS A 45 -5.73 24.89 -25.36
N MET A 46 -6.39 23.96 -24.67
CA MET A 46 -6.38 23.93 -23.21
C MET A 46 -5.03 23.40 -22.71
N GLN A 47 -4.48 24.10 -21.72
CA GLN A 47 -3.31 23.62 -20.99
C GLN A 47 -3.80 22.72 -19.85
N PRO A 48 -3.15 21.57 -19.61
CA PRO A 48 -3.45 20.72 -18.44
C PRO A 48 -3.25 21.48 -17.13
N GLU A 49 -4.19 21.35 -16.20
CA GLU A 49 -4.10 21.93 -14.86
C GLU A 49 -3.54 20.89 -13.88
N LEU A 50 -2.21 20.88 -13.72
CA LEU A 50 -1.53 19.90 -12.86
C LEU A 50 -0.94 20.49 -11.57
N GLN A 51 -0.94 21.82 -11.41
CA GLN A 51 -0.29 22.46 -10.27
C GLN A 51 -0.89 22.04 -8.90
N GLU A 52 -2.22 21.93 -8.82
CA GLU A 52 -2.89 21.53 -7.59
C GLU A 52 -2.70 20.02 -7.28
N TYR A 53 -2.23 19.25 -8.27
CA TYR A 53 -2.08 17.80 -8.20
C TYR A 53 -0.59 17.36 -8.15
N GLU A 54 0.34 18.30 -7.94
CA GLU A 54 1.78 18.04 -8.00
C GLU A 54 2.19 16.83 -7.17
N TYR A 55 1.61 16.69 -5.97
CA TYR A 55 1.91 15.58 -5.08
C TYR A 55 1.55 14.22 -5.70
N VAL A 56 0.28 13.99 -6.04
CA VAL A 56 -0.18 12.70 -6.55
C VAL A 56 0.39 12.39 -7.94
N VAL A 57 0.54 13.41 -8.78
CA VAL A 57 1.18 13.28 -10.10
C VAL A 57 2.67 12.94 -9.95
N GLY A 58 3.35 13.56 -8.97
CA GLY A 58 4.74 13.24 -8.63
C GLY A 58 4.90 11.80 -8.19
N ARG A 59 4.00 11.29 -7.34
CA ARG A 59 3.99 9.90 -6.88
C ARG A 59 3.82 8.91 -8.04
N GLN A 60 2.97 9.21 -9.02
CA GLN A 60 2.79 8.37 -10.21
C GLN A 60 4.00 8.41 -11.17
N LEU A 61 4.59 9.59 -11.39
CA LEU A 61 5.62 9.75 -12.43
C LEU A 61 7.05 9.54 -11.94
N LYS A 62 7.28 9.64 -10.63
CA LYS A 62 8.61 9.55 -10.00
C LYS A 62 8.51 8.78 -8.69
N PRO A 63 8.18 7.48 -8.73
CA PRO A 63 8.17 6.68 -7.50
C PRO A 63 9.58 6.64 -6.89
N GLU A 64 9.66 6.79 -5.58
CA GLU A 64 10.92 6.72 -4.85
C GLU A 64 11.14 5.31 -4.30
N ALA A 65 12.36 4.80 -4.37
CA ALA A 65 12.71 3.56 -3.71
C ALA A 65 12.66 3.72 -2.18
N GLY A 66 12.13 2.71 -1.47
CA GLY A 66 11.99 2.70 -0.01
C GLY A 66 13.30 2.66 0.78
N LYS A 67 14.36 3.33 0.27
CA LYS A 67 15.70 3.32 0.87
C LYS A 67 15.71 3.84 2.31
N ARG A 68 14.97 4.91 2.60
CA ARG A 68 14.89 5.49 3.96
C ARG A 68 14.37 4.47 4.98
N THR A 69 13.36 3.70 4.58
CA THR A 69 12.80 2.63 5.42
C THR A 69 13.81 1.53 5.65
N ILE A 70 14.52 1.08 4.61
CA ILE A 70 15.56 0.06 4.74
C ILE A 70 16.70 0.53 5.64
N ASP A 71 17.21 1.76 5.45
CA ASP A 71 18.25 2.35 6.27
C ASP A 71 17.80 2.42 7.75
N PHE A 72 16.55 2.82 8.01
CA PHE A 72 15.98 2.86 9.36
C PHE A 72 15.93 1.47 10.01
N LEU A 73 15.42 0.47 9.29
CA LEU A 73 15.34 -0.91 9.79
C LEU A 73 16.72 -1.47 10.14
N GLU A 74 17.71 -1.26 9.27
CA GLU A 74 19.10 -1.68 9.52
C GLU A 74 19.72 -0.98 10.74
N GLN A 75 19.56 0.34 10.87
CA GLN A 75 20.11 1.14 11.98
C GLN A 75 19.52 0.73 13.33
N ASN A 76 18.27 0.28 13.37
CA ASN A 76 17.58 -0.14 14.57
C ASN A 76 17.65 -1.65 14.83
N GLY A 77 18.40 -2.38 14.01
CA GLY A 77 18.56 -3.84 14.13
C GLY A 77 17.24 -4.60 13.94
N ILE A 78 16.31 -4.05 13.13
CA ILE A 78 15.03 -4.68 12.82
C ILE A 78 15.20 -5.54 11.57
N VAL A 79 14.90 -6.82 11.67
CA VAL A 79 14.92 -7.75 10.54
C VAL A 79 13.48 -8.14 10.22
N PRO A 80 12.89 -7.64 9.12
CA PRO A 80 11.55 -8.03 8.72
C PRO A 80 11.43 -9.53 8.51
N THR A 81 10.34 -10.12 8.95
CA THR A 81 10.05 -11.57 8.76
C THR A 81 9.59 -11.85 7.34
N SER A 82 8.92 -10.89 6.69
CA SER A 82 8.61 -10.90 5.26
C SER A 82 8.59 -9.48 4.69
N MET A 83 8.77 -9.35 3.37
CA MET A 83 8.73 -8.05 2.68
C MET A 83 8.40 -8.20 1.21
N ILE A 84 7.66 -7.21 0.68
CA ILE A 84 7.31 -7.05 -0.74
C ILE A 84 7.11 -5.56 -1.02
N ASP A 85 7.34 -5.11 -2.25
CA ASP A 85 6.93 -3.80 -2.73
C ASP A 85 5.44 -3.78 -3.10
N ILE A 86 4.77 -2.63 -2.97
CA ILE A 86 3.36 -2.46 -3.32
C ILE A 86 3.28 -1.94 -4.76
N SER A 87 3.13 -2.88 -5.70
CA SER A 87 3.02 -2.60 -7.14
C SER A 87 1.61 -2.77 -7.69
N ASP A 88 0.87 -3.79 -7.27
CA ASP A 88 -0.50 -4.06 -7.73
C ASP A 88 -1.59 -3.57 -6.73
N GLY A 89 -1.17 -3.02 -5.59
CA GLY A 89 -2.00 -2.52 -4.50
C GLY A 89 -1.89 -3.36 -3.23
N LEU A 90 -2.03 -2.72 -2.07
CA LEU A 90 -1.83 -3.32 -0.75
C LEU A 90 -2.55 -4.67 -0.59
N ALA A 91 -3.80 -4.78 -1.06
CA ALA A 91 -4.58 -6.00 -0.92
C ALA A 91 -3.95 -7.19 -1.66
N SER A 92 -3.39 -6.96 -2.86
CA SER A 92 -2.72 -7.99 -3.66
C SER A 92 -1.48 -8.50 -2.96
N GLU A 93 -0.60 -7.58 -2.55
CA GLU A 93 0.69 -7.90 -1.94
C GLU A 93 0.50 -8.57 -0.57
N MET A 94 -0.48 -8.14 0.22
CA MET A 94 -0.78 -8.79 1.49
C MET A 94 -1.26 -10.23 1.29
N LEU A 95 -2.11 -10.48 0.31
CA LEU A 95 -2.54 -11.84 -0.04
C LEU A 95 -1.36 -12.69 -0.53
N HIS A 96 -0.36 -12.08 -1.20
CA HIS A 96 0.87 -12.78 -1.58
C HIS A 96 1.70 -13.18 -0.36
N ILE A 97 1.90 -12.29 0.61
CA ILE A 97 2.61 -12.61 1.88
C ILE A 97 1.86 -13.72 2.61
N CYS A 98 0.55 -13.58 2.81
CA CYS A 98 -0.26 -14.59 3.52
C CYS A 98 -0.16 -15.97 2.87
N LYS A 99 -0.31 -16.03 1.55
CA LYS A 99 -0.22 -17.28 0.79
C LYS A 99 1.15 -17.94 0.90
N GLN A 100 2.23 -17.15 0.81
CA GLN A 100 3.59 -17.69 0.82
C GLN A 100 4.11 -18.03 2.21
N SER A 101 3.52 -17.42 3.24
CA SER A 101 3.83 -17.69 4.64
C SER A 101 2.86 -18.69 5.31
N ASP A 102 1.81 -19.11 4.59
CA ASP A 102 0.76 -20.02 5.08
C ASP A 102 0.03 -19.48 6.32
N VAL A 103 -0.32 -18.18 6.30
CA VAL A 103 -0.94 -17.44 7.42
C VAL A 103 -2.19 -16.68 6.95
N GLY A 104 -2.95 -16.14 7.91
CA GLY A 104 -4.00 -15.14 7.69
C GLY A 104 -3.53 -13.74 8.10
N CYS A 105 -4.40 -12.74 7.95
CA CYS A 105 -4.13 -11.37 8.40
C CYS A 105 -5.39 -10.61 8.80
N GLU A 106 -5.21 -9.59 9.62
CA GLU A 106 -6.19 -8.51 9.86
C GLU A 106 -5.53 -7.17 9.57
N ILE A 107 -6.14 -6.38 8.67
CA ILE A 107 -5.75 -5.00 8.35
C ILE A 107 -6.85 -4.06 8.84
N TYR A 108 -6.49 -3.01 9.56
CA TYR A 108 -7.40 -2.00 10.07
C TYR A 108 -7.52 -0.86 9.05
N ILE A 109 -8.72 -0.61 8.54
CA ILE A 109 -8.98 0.41 7.50
C ILE A 109 -8.62 1.81 7.99
N ASP A 110 -8.93 2.11 9.26
CA ASP A 110 -8.65 3.40 9.90
C ASP A 110 -7.16 3.65 10.18
N ARG A 111 -6.30 2.66 9.95
CA ARG A 111 -4.84 2.77 10.08
C ARG A 111 -4.11 2.84 8.74
N LEU A 112 -4.83 2.83 7.62
CA LEU A 112 -4.20 2.99 6.31
C LEU A 112 -3.65 4.41 6.19
N PRO A 113 -2.35 4.57 5.90
CA PRO A 113 -1.77 5.89 5.71
C PRO A 113 -2.20 6.44 4.35
N ILE A 114 -3.09 7.41 4.34
CA ILE A 114 -3.57 8.08 3.12
C ILE A 114 -3.38 9.58 3.31
N ASP A 115 -2.55 10.19 2.46
CA ASP A 115 -2.33 11.63 2.52
C ASP A 115 -3.64 12.38 2.20
N TYR A 116 -3.86 13.53 2.86
CA TYR A 116 -5.08 14.31 2.67
C TYR A 116 -5.24 14.82 1.22
N ARG A 117 -4.13 15.09 0.53
CA ARG A 117 -4.12 15.50 -0.88
C ARG A 117 -4.62 14.37 -1.78
N THR A 118 -4.23 13.14 -1.46
CA THR A 118 -4.71 11.91 -2.12
C THR A 118 -6.22 11.73 -1.89
N SER A 119 -6.68 11.89 -0.65
CA SER A 119 -8.10 11.79 -0.29
C SER A 119 -8.96 12.80 -1.05
N LYS A 120 -8.50 14.07 -1.18
CA LYS A 120 -9.19 15.09 -1.97
C LYS A 120 -9.37 14.70 -3.43
N VAL A 121 -8.32 14.14 -4.06
CA VAL A 121 -8.43 13.68 -5.44
C VAL A 121 -9.47 12.57 -5.56
N TYR A 122 -9.47 11.60 -4.65
CA TYR A 122 -10.48 10.54 -4.67
C TYR A 122 -11.91 11.06 -4.50
N GLU A 123 -12.12 12.09 -3.66
CA GLU A 123 -13.43 12.76 -3.53
C GLU A 123 -13.90 13.36 -4.87
N GLU A 124 -13.01 14.04 -5.61
CA GLU A 124 -13.33 14.60 -6.95
C GLU A 124 -13.75 13.50 -7.93
N PHE A 125 -13.09 12.35 -7.88
CA PHE A 125 -13.41 11.18 -8.73
C PHE A 125 -14.53 10.30 -8.17
N LYS A 126 -15.11 10.65 -7.01
CA LYS A 126 -16.15 9.86 -6.33
C LYS A 126 -15.73 8.42 -6.03
N ILE A 127 -14.48 8.25 -5.66
CA ILE A 127 -13.88 6.99 -5.25
C ILE A 127 -13.62 7.05 -3.75
N LEU A 128 -13.85 5.97 -3.02
CA LEU A 128 -13.45 5.88 -1.62
C LEU A 128 -11.92 5.80 -1.53
N ALA A 129 -11.30 6.63 -0.69
CA ALA A 129 -9.85 6.68 -0.53
C ALA A 129 -9.27 5.31 -0.09
N ASP A 130 -9.97 4.61 0.81
CA ASP A 130 -9.59 3.25 1.24
C ASP A 130 -9.53 2.27 0.07
N THR A 131 -10.47 2.38 -0.88
CA THR A 131 -10.49 1.54 -2.08
C THR A 131 -9.26 1.83 -2.95
N GLY A 132 -8.88 3.10 -3.07
CA GLY A 132 -7.69 3.52 -3.79
C GLY A 132 -6.41 2.99 -3.13
N ALA A 133 -6.27 3.14 -1.82
CA ALA A 133 -5.13 2.65 -1.05
C ALA A 133 -4.99 1.11 -1.10
N LEU A 134 -6.11 0.39 -1.06
CA LEU A 134 -6.11 -1.08 -1.09
C LEU A 134 -5.84 -1.66 -2.47
N ASN A 135 -6.33 -1.03 -3.54
CA ASN A 135 -6.36 -1.61 -4.90
C ASN A 135 -5.72 -0.73 -5.97
N GLY A 136 -5.33 0.49 -5.65
CA GLY A 136 -4.50 1.33 -6.52
C GLY A 136 -3.08 0.80 -6.50
N GLY A 137 -2.48 0.55 -7.65
CA GLY A 137 -1.09 0.10 -7.75
C GLY A 137 -0.11 1.26 -7.95
N GLU A 138 1.15 0.90 -8.20
CA GLU A 138 2.26 1.81 -8.56
C GLU A 138 2.74 2.71 -7.41
N ASP A 139 2.37 2.44 -6.15
CA ASP A 139 2.88 3.22 -5.00
C ASP A 139 4.36 2.94 -4.73
N TYR A 140 4.83 1.73 -4.99
CA TYR A 140 6.20 1.24 -4.75
C TYR A 140 6.71 1.46 -3.31
N GLU A 141 5.76 1.57 -2.37
CA GLU A 141 6.06 1.52 -0.96
C GLU A 141 6.36 0.08 -0.51
N LEU A 142 6.95 -0.08 0.66
CA LEU A 142 7.28 -1.39 1.21
C LEU A 142 6.17 -1.87 2.13
N LEU A 143 5.64 -3.08 1.86
CA LEU A 143 4.83 -3.85 2.78
C LEU A 143 5.71 -4.90 3.44
N PHE A 144 5.77 -4.93 4.76
CA PHE A 144 6.61 -5.86 5.49
C PHE A 144 6.00 -6.27 6.83
N THR A 145 6.49 -7.37 7.39
CA THR A 145 6.09 -7.83 8.71
C THR A 145 7.29 -7.87 9.66
N ILE A 146 7.05 -7.52 10.92
CA ILE A 146 8.05 -7.52 11.99
C ILE A 146 7.53 -8.23 13.24
N SER A 147 8.44 -8.72 14.09
CA SER A 147 8.08 -9.22 15.41
C SER A 147 7.43 -8.14 16.28
N GLN A 148 6.52 -8.52 17.16
CA GLN A 148 5.96 -7.62 18.17
C GLN A 148 7.03 -7.01 19.09
N GLU A 149 8.16 -7.69 19.28
CA GLU A 149 9.29 -7.19 20.08
C GLU A 149 9.88 -5.89 19.51
N ASP A 150 9.72 -5.66 18.21
CA ASP A 150 10.20 -4.45 17.53
C ASP A 150 9.17 -3.31 17.53
N TYR A 151 7.99 -3.48 18.14
CA TYR A 151 6.92 -2.47 18.17
C TYR A 151 7.41 -1.11 18.66
N ASP A 152 8.11 -1.07 19.81
CA ASP A 152 8.58 0.18 20.40
C ASP A 152 9.60 0.91 19.53
N LYS A 153 10.27 0.23 18.62
CA LYS A 153 11.23 0.83 17.68
C LYS A 153 10.56 1.54 16.50
N VAL A 154 9.34 1.12 16.13
CA VAL A 154 8.66 1.63 14.91
C VAL A 154 7.44 2.49 15.20
N LYS A 155 6.80 2.37 16.38
CA LYS A 155 5.52 3.00 16.70
C LYS A 155 5.48 4.53 16.53
N ASP A 156 6.62 5.20 16.73
CA ASP A 156 6.74 6.65 16.65
C ASP A 156 7.46 7.11 15.36
N ASN A 157 7.66 6.21 14.39
CA ASN A 157 8.28 6.55 13.13
C ASN A 157 7.25 7.15 12.16
N GLU A 158 7.51 8.35 11.65
CA GLU A 158 6.59 9.09 10.77
C GLU A 158 6.42 8.45 9.38
N ASN A 159 7.35 7.57 8.97
CA ASN A 159 7.36 6.95 7.64
C ASN A 159 7.04 5.45 7.67
N ILE A 160 6.76 4.87 8.84
CA ILE A 160 6.38 3.46 8.99
C ILE A 160 5.07 3.39 9.77
N HIS A 161 4.07 2.79 9.16
CA HIS A 161 2.73 2.71 9.73
C HIS A 161 2.35 1.26 10.00
N ILE A 162 1.98 0.97 11.26
CA ILE A 162 1.47 -0.34 11.67
C ILE A 162 -0.01 -0.38 11.32
N ILE A 163 -0.37 -1.16 10.29
CA ILE A 163 -1.72 -1.21 9.73
C ILE A 163 -2.52 -2.44 10.16
N GLY A 164 -1.89 -3.42 10.81
CA GLY A 164 -2.55 -4.66 11.17
C GLY A 164 -1.60 -5.68 11.78
N HIS A 165 -2.02 -6.93 11.78
CA HIS A 165 -1.20 -8.04 12.27
C HIS A 165 -1.53 -9.36 11.57
N ILE A 166 -0.57 -10.28 11.64
CA ILE A 166 -0.69 -11.63 11.09
C ILE A 166 -1.49 -12.52 12.03
N LYS A 167 -2.40 -13.30 11.44
CA LYS A 167 -3.30 -14.24 12.13
C LYS A 167 -2.98 -15.68 11.72
N ASP A 168 -3.55 -16.60 12.46
CA ASP A 168 -3.58 -18.00 12.00
C ASP A 168 -4.33 -18.11 10.67
N LYS A 169 -3.88 -19.03 9.81
CA LYS A 169 -4.46 -19.26 8.49
C LYS A 169 -5.96 -19.53 8.51
N SER A 170 -6.45 -20.22 9.55
CA SER A 170 -7.86 -20.55 9.70
C SER A 170 -8.78 -19.32 9.85
N MET A 171 -8.20 -18.18 10.28
CA MET A 171 -8.91 -16.90 10.40
C MET A 171 -9.10 -16.19 9.06
N GLY A 172 -8.38 -16.62 8.01
CA GLY A 172 -8.40 -15.98 6.69
C GLY A 172 -7.71 -14.63 6.65
N CYS A 173 -7.88 -13.92 5.54
CA CYS A 173 -7.33 -12.57 5.34
C CYS A 173 -8.49 -11.56 5.36
N ASN A 174 -8.45 -10.60 6.26
CA ASN A 174 -9.57 -9.73 6.57
C ASN A 174 -9.18 -8.25 6.67
N LEU A 175 -10.17 -7.40 6.37
CA LEU A 175 -10.20 -5.98 6.71
C LEU A 175 -11.09 -5.79 7.94
N VAL A 176 -10.68 -4.93 8.85
CA VAL A 176 -11.47 -4.52 10.03
C VAL A 176 -11.85 -3.06 9.84
N THR A 177 -13.16 -2.80 9.83
CA THR A 177 -13.70 -1.43 9.71
C THR A 177 -13.63 -0.69 11.06
N PRO A 178 -13.75 0.66 11.06
CA PRO A 178 -13.84 1.45 12.30
C PRO A 178 -14.98 1.03 13.23
N GLN A 179 -16.04 0.40 12.67
CA GLN A 179 -17.17 -0.15 13.45
C GLN A 179 -16.90 -1.58 13.95
N ASN A 180 -15.66 -2.05 13.85
CA ASN A 180 -15.24 -3.39 14.27
C ASN A 180 -15.91 -4.54 13.47
N THR A 181 -16.32 -4.25 12.22
CA THR A 181 -16.86 -5.26 11.32
C THR A 181 -15.73 -5.86 10.49
N THR A 182 -15.72 -7.19 10.41
CA THR A 182 -14.72 -7.93 9.62
C THR A 182 -15.24 -8.20 8.21
N ILE A 183 -14.45 -7.85 7.20
CA ILE A 183 -14.75 -8.05 5.78
C ILE A 183 -13.58 -8.82 5.15
N ALA A 184 -13.88 -9.84 4.33
CA ALA A 184 -12.82 -10.59 3.65
C ALA A 184 -11.99 -9.66 2.73
N LEU A 185 -10.67 -9.70 2.88
CA LEU A 185 -9.73 -8.97 2.01
C LEU A 185 -9.79 -9.56 0.59
N LYS A 186 -10.04 -8.70 -0.39
CA LYS A 186 -10.11 -9.08 -1.81
C LYS A 186 -9.24 -8.14 -2.62
N ALA A 187 -8.37 -8.71 -3.45
CA ALA A 187 -7.65 -7.95 -4.46
C ALA A 187 -8.48 -7.86 -5.74
N HIS A 188 -8.64 -6.65 -6.26
CA HIS A 188 -9.28 -6.41 -7.55
C HIS A 188 -8.25 -6.35 -8.70
N GLY A 189 -7.08 -6.98 -8.53
CA GLY A 189 -5.98 -6.96 -9.48
C GLY A 189 -6.39 -7.20 -10.94
N TRP A 190 -5.53 -6.85 -11.87
CA TRP A 190 -5.73 -6.94 -13.32
C TRP A 190 -6.19 -8.35 -13.75
N LYS A 191 -7.49 -8.51 -13.96
CA LYS A 191 -8.00 -9.74 -14.61
C LYS A 191 -7.53 -9.70 -16.06
N LYS A 192 -6.57 -10.56 -16.44
CA LYS A 192 -6.31 -10.83 -17.86
C LYS A 192 -7.64 -11.19 -18.51
N LYS A 193 -8.14 -10.33 -19.42
CA LYS A 193 -9.26 -10.71 -20.28
C LYS A 193 -8.85 -12.00 -20.98
N LYS A 194 -9.53 -13.11 -20.68
CA LYS A 194 -9.40 -14.31 -21.50
C LYS A 194 -9.75 -13.89 -22.92
N LYS A 195 -8.77 -13.94 -23.84
CA LYS A 195 -9.09 -13.88 -25.27
C LYS A 195 -9.92 -15.12 -25.57
N ASN A 196 -11.21 -14.92 -25.87
CA ASN A 196 -12.01 -15.93 -26.54
C ASN A 196 -11.49 -16.10 -27.96
#